data_83f80ba426a420be277a83057470c38f
#
_entry.id   83f80ba426a420be277a83057470c38f
#
_cell.length_a   1.000
_cell.length_b   1.000
_cell.length_c   1.000
_cell.angle_alpha   90.00
_cell.angle_beta   90.00
_cell.angle_gamma   90.00
#
_symmetry.space_group_name_H-M   'P 1'
#
loop_
_entity.id
_entity.type
_entity.pdbx_description
1 polymer ?
#
loop_
_entity_poly.entity_id
_entity_poly.type
_entity_poly.pdbx_seq_one_letter_code
_entity_poly.pdbx_strand_id
1 'polypeptide(L)'
;TFCSCETKYMYDKIPVAEAKSLNIEDFQPCCTTPLYDAMGMTLTSTHKHVQDMMDAMVVVTIITDGLENASCEYNGKTIKELVERLRGEGWTFTYMGANQNSVEVAMSMSIRNARNFDYSNEGTRASMQKDSSTRMNLFGRLAKWKTAEMKGCCGVLASESERRNLYANMADEAFDEEENK
;
A
#
# COMPACT_ATOMS: atom_id res chain seq x y z
N THR A 1 1.09 -11.25 -5.96
CA THR A 1 0.79 -11.24 -7.41
C THR A 1 -0.54 -11.91 -7.67
N PHE A 2 -1.25 -11.46 -8.68
CA PHE A 2 -2.60 -11.97 -8.98
C PHE A 2 -2.91 -11.95 -10.47
N CYS A 3 -3.58 -13.01 -10.93
CA CYS A 3 -4.27 -13.10 -12.20
C CYS A 3 -5.45 -14.07 -12.01
N SER A 4 -6.34 -14.21 -12.99
CA SER A 4 -7.50 -15.10 -12.85
C SER A 4 -7.15 -16.59 -12.73
N CYS A 5 -5.94 -16.97 -13.05
CA CYS A 5 -5.47 -18.35 -12.88
C CYS A 5 -4.91 -18.62 -11.49
N GLU A 6 -4.33 -17.59 -10.85
CA GLU A 6 -3.67 -17.75 -9.55
C GLU A 6 -3.55 -16.41 -8.82
N THR A 7 -3.82 -16.42 -7.52
CA THR A 7 -3.35 -15.39 -6.57
C THR A 7 -2.27 -16.01 -5.70
N LYS A 8 -1.07 -15.44 -5.74
CA LYS A 8 0.12 -16.00 -5.09
C LYS A 8 0.82 -14.98 -4.20
N TYR A 9 1.14 -15.39 -2.98
CA TYR A 9 2.06 -14.65 -2.12
C TYR A 9 3.50 -14.96 -2.52
N MET A 10 4.20 -14.00 -3.11
CA MET A 10 5.64 -14.12 -3.39
C MET A 10 6.44 -14.06 -2.10
N TYR A 11 6.01 -13.21 -1.19
CA TYR A 11 6.51 -13.10 0.18
C TYR A 11 5.32 -12.98 1.13
N ASP A 12 5.33 -13.73 2.21
CA ASP A 12 4.28 -13.64 3.23
C ASP A 12 4.91 -13.25 4.57
N LYS A 13 4.77 -11.98 4.94
CA LYS A 13 5.14 -11.42 6.25
C LYS A 13 6.59 -11.69 6.67
N ILE A 14 7.52 -11.65 5.70
CA ILE A 14 8.95 -11.83 5.96
C ILE A 14 9.63 -10.50 6.30
N PRO A 15 10.74 -10.51 7.06
CA PRO A 15 11.58 -9.33 7.20
C PRO A 15 12.08 -8.83 5.85
N VAL A 16 12.11 -7.51 5.66
CA VAL A 16 12.54 -6.91 4.37
C VAL A 16 13.96 -7.31 3.98
N ALA A 17 14.83 -7.55 4.96
CA ALA A 17 16.20 -8.02 4.71
C ALA A 17 16.28 -9.44 4.13
N GLU A 18 15.22 -10.22 4.24
CA GLU A 18 15.11 -11.59 3.71
C GLU A 18 14.45 -11.61 2.33
N ALA A 19 13.84 -10.48 1.91
CA ALA A 19 13.22 -10.39 0.60
C ALA A 19 14.27 -10.41 -0.50
N LYS A 20 14.20 -11.39 -1.39
CA LYS A 20 15.08 -11.52 -2.55
C LYS A 20 14.54 -10.68 -3.71
N SER A 21 15.40 -10.29 -4.63
CA SER A 21 14.93 -9.68 -5.89
C SER A 21 14.09 -10.68 -6.67
N LEU A 22 12.96 -10.23 -7.20
CA LEU A 22 12.13 -11.03 -8.09
C LEU A 22 12.80 -11.18 -9.46
N ASN A 23 12.66 -12.35 -10.05
CA ASN A 23 13.09 -12.65 -11.40
C ASN A 23 11.88 -12.77 -12.32
N ILE A 24 12.10 -12.71 -13.62
CA ILE A 24 11.05 -12.82 -14.63
C ILE A 24 10.28 -14.17 -14.56
N GLU A 25 10.93 -15.19 -14.02
CA GLU A 25 10.34 -16.52 -13.86
C GLU A 25 9.40 -16.63 -12.64
N ASP A 26 9.53 -15.69 -11.69
CA ASP A 26 8.74 -15.70 -10.45
C ASP A 26 7.28 -15.32 -10.69
N PHE A 27 7.01 -14.52 -11.73
CA PHE A 27 5.67 -14.09 -12.11
C PHE A 27 5.51 -14.07 -13.63
N GLN A 28 4.56 -14.84 -14.12
CA GLN A 28 4.14 -14.86 -15.52
C GLN A 28 2.71 -14.30 -15.61
N PRO A 29 2.53 -13.04 -16.03
CA PRO A 29 1.21 -12.46 -16.17
C PRO A 29 0.40 -13.24 -17.19
N CYS A 30 -0.84 -13.56 -16.84
CA CYS A 30 -1.77 -14.24 -17.73
C CYS A 30 -3.21 -13.79 -17.49
N CYS A 31 -4.03 -13.90 -18.51
CA CYS A 31 -5.49 -13.82 -18.43
C CYS A 31 -6.04 -12.46 -17.95
N THR A 32 -6.90 -12.46 -16.92
CA THR A 32 -7.69 -11.32 -16.47
C THR A 32 -7.25 -10.87 -15.06
N THR A 33 -7.80 -9.75 -14.60
CA THR A 33 -7.34 -9.02 -13.41
C THR A 33 -8.37 -9.08 -12.27
N PRO A 34 -8.32 -10.07 -11.34
CA PRO A 34 -9.17 -10.15 -10.16
C PRO A 34 -8.63 -9.25 -9.02
N LEU A 35 -8.62 -7.93 -9.26
CA LEU A 35 -8.04 -6.95 -8.36
C LEU A 35 -8.73 -6.94 -6.99
N TYR A 36 -10.07 -6.97 -6.98
CA TYR A 36 -10.82 -6.90 -5.72
C TYR A 36 -10.63 -8.14 -4.87
N ASP A 37 -10.58 -9.33 -5.48
CA ASP A 37 -10.32 -10.56 -4.75
C ASP A 37 -8.91 -10.57 -4.15
N ALA A 38 -7.91 -10.17 -4.92
CA ALA A 38 -6.53 -10.04 -4.44
C ALA A 38 -6.40 -9.03 -3.28
N MET A 39 -7.06 -7.88 -3.40
CA MET A 39 -7.12 -6.88 -2.33
C MET A 39 -7.81 -7.44 -1.09
N GLY A 40 -9.02 -7.99 -1.25
CA GLY A 40 -9.82 -8.50 -0.13
C GLY A 40 -9.09 -9.58 0.67
N MET A 41 -8.51 -10.56 -0.01
CA MET A 41 -7.70 -11.62 0.61
C MET A 41 -6.48 -11.04 1.35
N THR A 42 -5.71 -10.20 0.68
CA THR A 42 -4.46 -9.66 1.23
C THR A 42 -4.72 -8.75 2.42
N LEU A 43 -5.66 -7.82 2.30
CA LEU A 43 -5.99 -6.87 3.36
C LEU A 43 -6.55 -7.59 4.59
N THR A 44 -7.44 -8.57 4.40
CA THR A 44 -8.01 -9.36 5.50
C THR A 44 -6.95 -10.19 6.21
N SER A 45 -6.06 -10.86 5.45
CA SER A 45 -4.95 -11.64 6.02
C SER A 45 -3.96 -10.76 6.79
N THR A 46 -3.63 -9.58 6.24
CA THR A 46 -2.69 -8.64 6.88
C THR A 46 -3.32 -8.04 8.13
N HIS A 47 -4.59 -7.64 8.08
CA HIS A 47 -5.31 -7.10 9.24
C HIS A 47 -5.30 -8.10 10.40
N LYS A 48 -5.62 -9.36 10.13
CA LYS A 48 -5.58 -10.43 11.13
C LYS A 48 -4.20 -10.64 11.76
N HIS A 49 -3.14 -10.35 10.99
CA HIS A 49 -1.77 -10.46 11.48
C HIS A 49 -1.36 -9.28 12.37
N VAL A 50 -1.80 -8.06 12.05
CA VAL A 50 -1.33 -6.84 12.73
C VAL A 50 -2.30 -6.32 13.80
N GLN A 51 -3.52 -6.84 13.88
CA GLN A 51 -4.57 -6.32 14.78
C GLN A 51 -4.16 -6.28 16.25
N ASP A 52 -3.33 -7.24 16.68
CA ASP A 52 -2.84 -7.36 18.06
C ASP A 52 -1.45 -6.73 18.25
N MET A 53 -0.88 -6.12 17.22
CA MET A 53 0.42 -5.45 17.28
C MET A 53 0.25 -4.00 17.73
N MET A 54 0.81 -3.67 18.90
CA MET A 54 0.72 -2.33 19.53
C MET A 54 1.56 -1.35 18.76
N ASP A 55 1.83 -1.06 17.78
CA ASP A 55 2.70 -0.05 17.14
C ASP A 55 2.98 -0.38 15.66
N ALA A 56 2.01 -1.04 15.03
CA ALA A 56 2.11 -1.38 13.63
C ALA A 56 1.68 -0.18 12.76
N MET A 57 2.51 0.15 11.78
CA MET A 57 2.17 1.02 10.66
C MET A 57 2.03 0.15 9.41
N VAL A 58 0.91 0.25 8.71
CA VAL A 58 0.67 -0.52 7.49
C VAL A 58 0.57 0.41 6.28
N VAL A 59 1.43 0.17 5.31
CA VAL A 59 1.42 0.85 4.01
C VAL A 59 1.17 -0.19 2.93
N VAL A 60 0.08 -0.01 2.20
CA VAL A 60 -0.33 -0.90 1.11
C VAL A 60 -0.10 -0.20 -0.22
N THR A 61 0.64 -0.83 -1.14
CA THR A 61 0.76 -0.36 -2.51
C THR A 61 0.13 -1.38 -3.46
N ILE A 62 -0.83 -0.92 -4.23
CA ILE A 62 -1.46 -1.67 -5.31
C ILE A 62 -0.80 -1.25 -6.63
N ILE A 63 -0.29 -2.20 -7.38
CA ILE A 63 0.36 -1.96 -8.67
C ILE A 63 -0.32 -2.84 -9.70
N THR A 64 -0.88 -2.23 -10.72
CA THR A 64 -1.59 -2.97 -11.78
C THR A 64 -1.53 -2.24 -13.11
N ASP A 65 -1.50 -2.98 -14.20
CA ASP A 65 -1.60 -2.48 -15.57
C ASP A 65 -2.99 -2.73 -16.19
N GLY A 66 -3.87 -3.42 -15.45
CA GLY A 66 -5.22 -3.77 -15.87
C GLY A 66 -6.31 -3.26 -14.94
N LEU A 67 -7.48 -3.00 -15.53
CA LEU A 67 -8.68 -2.72 -14.75
C LEU A 67 -9.26 -4.01 -14.18
N GLU A 68 -9.95 -3.88 -13.04
CA GLU A 68 -10.75 -4.97 -12.46
C GLU A 68 -11.73 -5.57 -13.49
N ASN A 69 -11.68 -6.87 -13.68
CA ASN A 69 -12.55 -7.54 -14.63
C ASN A 69 -12.82 -9.03 -14.35
N ALA A 70 -12.38 -9.57 -13.21
CA ALA A 70 -12.45 -11.01 -12.96
C ALA A 70 -12.72 -11.42 -11.50
N SER A 71 -12.91 -10.49 -10.59
CA SER A 71 -13.19 -10.81 -9.19
C SER A 71 -14.58 -11.44 -9.02
N CYS A 72 -14.65 -12.44 -8.14
CA CYS A 72 -15.85 -13.21 -7.85
C CYS A 72 -16.28 -13.14 -6.38
N GLU A 73 -15.34 -12.99 -5.45
CA GLU A 73 -15.60 -12.99 -4.01
C GLU A 73 -15.84 -11.58 -3.47
N TYR A 74 -15.09 -10.60 -3.99
CA TYR A 74 -15.18 -9.21 -3.60
C TYR A 74 -15.66 -8.34 -4.76
N ASN A 75 -16.31 -7.24 -4.44
CA ASN A 75 -16.74 -6.25 -5.42
C ASN A 75 -16.30 -4.84 -5.00
N GLY A 76 -16.45 -3.86 -5.87
CA GLY A 76 -16.00 -2.50 -5.61
C GLY A 76 -16.57 -1.88 -4.33
N LYS A 77 -17.83 -2.21 -3.98
CA LYS A 77 -18.45 -1.72 -2.75
C LYS A 77 -17.79 -2.32 -1.51
N THR A 78 -17.62 -3.64 -1.48
CA THR A 78 -17.00 -4.32 -0.34
C THR A 78 -15.54 -3.93 -0.15
N ILE A 79 -14.79 -3.72 -1.23
CA ILE A 79 -13.41 -3.23 -1.17
C ILE A 79 -13.36 -1.78 -0.67
N LYS A 80 -14.25 -0.91 -1.15
CA LYS A 80 -14.34 0.46 -0.66
C LYS A 80 -14.58 0.52 0.83
N GLU A 81 -15.58 -0.22 1.34
CA GLU A 81 -15.91 -0.29 2.76
C GLU A 81 -14.72 -0.84 3.59
N LEU A 82 -14.02 -1.85 3.06
CA LEU A 82 -12.83 -2.42 3.69
C LEU A 82 -11.68 -1.39 3.77
N VAL A 83 -11.39 -0.69 2.68
CA VAL A 83 -10.35 0.35 2.64
C VAL A 83 -10.70 1.51 3.57
N GLU A 84 -11.94 1.98 3.58
CA GLU A 84 -12.40 3.06 4.48
C GLU A 84 -12.21 2.68 5.94
N ARG A 85 -12.59 1.45 6.32
CA ARG A 85 -12.39 0.94 7.67
C ARG A 85 -10.92 0.89 8.05
N LEU A 86 -10.07 0.28 7.21
CA LEU A 86 -8.65 0.16 7.49
C LEU A 86 -7.93 1.51 7.53
N ARG A 87 -8.34 2.47 6.70
CA ARG A 87 -7.86 3.85 6.79
C ARG A 87 -8.24 4.49 8.12
N GLY A 88 -9.46 4.24 8.61
CA GLY A 88 -9.86 4.66 9.96
C GLY A 88 -9.02 4.02 11.07
N GLU A 89 -8.37 2.90 10.80
CA GLU A 89 -7.40 2.23 11.67
C GLU A 89 -5.94 2.70 11.45
N GLY A 90 -5.72 3.73 10.62
CA GLY A 90 -4.40 4.33 10.36
C GLY A 90 -3.60 3.68 9.23
N TRP A 91 -4.23 2.84 8.40
CA TRP A 91 -3.56 2.27 7.23
C TRP A 91 -3.44 3.30 6.11
N THR A 92 -2.35 3.24 5.39
CA THR A 92 -2.10 4.07 4.21
C THR A 92 -2.15 3.22 2.95
N PHE A 93 -2.79 3.77 1.91
CA PHE A 93 -2.96 3.09 0.63
C PHE A 93 -2.41 3.95 -0.50
N THR A 94 -1.70 3.32 -1.43
CA THR A 94 -1.24 3.91 -2.69
C THR A 94 -1.67 3.02 -3.85
N TYR A 95 -2.18 3.63 -4.90
CA TYR A 95 -2.56 2.96 -6.13
C TYR A 95 -1.69 3.44 -7.29
N MET A 96 -1.06 2.51 -7.98
CA MET A 96 -0.21 2.77 -9.14
C MET A 96 -0.77 1.99 -10.33
N GLY A 97 -1.33 2.71 -11.29
CA GLY A 97 -1.93 2.12 -12.47
C GLY A 97 -1.21 2.52 -13.76
N ALA A 98 -1.04 1.57 -14.67
CA ALA A 98 -0.53 1.83 -16.00
C ALA A 98 -1.68 1.94 -17.01
N ASN A 99 -1.56 2.89 -17.95
CA ASN A 99 -2.48 3.06 -19.07
C ASN A 99 -3.98 3.18 -18.69
N GLN A 100 -4.26 3.76 -17.53
CA GLN A 100 -5.63 3.93 -17.03
C GLN A 100 -5.76 5.23 -16.25
N ASN A 101 -7.00 5.67 -15.99
CA ASN A 101 -7.24 6.78 -15.06
C ASN A 101 -7.11 6.28 -13.61
N SER A 102 -5.87 6.14 -13.13
CA SER A 102 -5.58 5.61 -11.79
C SER A 102 -6.19 6.44 -10.68
N VAL A 103 -6.35 7.74 -10.87
CA VAL A 103 -6.98 8.63 -9.88
C VAL A 103 -8.45 8.27 -9.70
N GLU A 104 -9.20 8.11 -10.80
CA GLU A 104 -10.61 7.75 -10.75
C GLU A 104 -10.83 6.36 -10.16
N VAL A 105 -10.02 5.38 -10.59
CA VAL A 105 -10.07 4.01 -10.06
C VAL A 105 -9.76 3.98 -8.57
N ALA A 106 -8.70 4.65 -8.13
CA ALA A 106 -8.34 4.75 -6.72
C ALA A 106 -9.43 5.41 -5.88
N MET A 107 -9.98 6.54 -6.36
CA MET A 107 -11.08 7.24 -5.68
C MET A 107 -12.32 6.37 -5.54
N SER A 108 -12.63 5.53 -6.53
CA SER A 108 -13.76 4.59 -6.44
C SER A 108 -13.61 3.60 -5.28
N MET A 109 -12.39 3.31 -4.87
CA MET A 109 -12.02 2.47 -3.73
C MET A 109 -11.65 3.26 -2.46
N SER A 110 -11.90 4.57 -2.42
CA SER A 110 -11.51 5.47 -1.31
C SER A 110 -9.99 5.57 -1.06
N ILE A 111 -9.17 5.30 -2.07
CA ILE A 111 -7.72 5.48 -2.04
C ILE A 111 -7.39 6.89 -2.56
N ARG A 112 -6.66 7.69 -1.76
CA ARG A 112 -6.31 9.08 -2.12
C ARG A 112 -5.01 9.16 -2.92
N ASN A 113 -4.01 8.38 -2.54
CA ASN A 113 -2.69 8.42 -3.17
C ASN A 113 -2.73 7.55 -4.43
N ALA A 114 -2.82 8.17 -5.60
CA ALA A 114 -2.93 7.49 -6.88
C ALA A 114 -1.93 8.07 -7.88
N ARG A 115 -1.28 7.19 -8.64
CA ARG A 115 -0.32 7.58 -9.68
C ARG A 115 -0.58 6.81 -10.96
N ASN A 116 -0.52 7.54 -12.07
CA ASN A 116 -0.39 6.92 -13.39
C ASN A 116 1.09 6.74 -13.73
N PHE A 117 1.43 5.67 -14.41
CA PHE A 117 2.74 5.52 -15.02
C PHE A 117 2.63 4.97 -16.45
N ASP A 118 3.58 5.33 -17.28
CA ASP A 118 3.64 4.82 -18.64
C ASP A 118 4.08 3.35 -18.61
N TYR A 119 3.40 2.52 -19.39
CA TYR A 119 3.75 1.11 -19.56
C TYR A 119 4.99 0.96 -20.47
N SER A 120 6.10 1.46 -19.97
CA SER A 120 7.42 1.35 -20.57
C SER A 120 8.43 0.99 -19.48
N ASN A 121 9.59 0.49 -19.86
CA ASN A 121 10.65 0.19 -18.91
C ASN A 121 11.08 1.42 -18.11
N GLU A 122 11.18 2.58 -18.78
CA GLU A 122 11.54 3.85 -18.16
C GLU A 122 10.44 4.36 -17.23
N GLY A 123 9.17 4.36 -17.68
CA GLY A 123 8.05 4.81 -16.89
C GLY A 123 7.81 3.96 -15.65
N THR A 124 7.87 2.65 -15.80
CA THR A 124 7.77 1.70 -14.68
C THR A 124 8.90 1.92 -13.68
N ARG A 125 10.14 2.03 -14.16
CA ARG A 125 11.32 2.27 -13.30
C ARG A 125 11.23 3.59 -12.56
N ALA A 126 10.86 4.67 -13.24
CA ALA A 126 10.70 6.00 -12.64
C ALA A 126 9.63 5.98 -11.54
N SER A 127 8.49 5.33 -11.80
CA SER A 127 7.40 5.22 -10.83
C SER A 127 7.80 4.41 -9.59
N MET A 128 8.51 3.29 -9.77
CA MET A 128 9.02 2.48 -8.66
C MET A 128 10.08 3.24 -7.84
N GLN A 129 10.97 4.01 -8.49
CA GLN A 129 11.93 4.84 -7.79
C GLN A 129 11.25 5.94 -6.97
N LYS A 130 10.23 6.58 -7.52
CA LYS A 130 9.45 7.60 -6.82
C LYS A 130 8.74 7.02 -5.59
N ASP A 131 8.08 5.87 -5.71
CA ASP A 131 7.45 5.17 -4.59
C ASP A 131 8.48 4.79 -3.50
N SER A 132 9.62 4.25 -3.92
CA SER A 132 10.72 3.90 -3.00
C SER A 132 11.23 5.12 -2.23
N SER A 133 11.43 6.26 -2.90
CA SER A 133 11.86 7.52 -2.28
C SER A 133 10.84 8.02 -1.27
N THR A 134 9.55 7.97 -1.61
CA THR A 134 8.46 8.34 -0.70
C THR A 134 8.48 7.49 0.57
N ARG A 135 8.61 6.18 0.42
CA ARG A 135 8.68 5.25 1.56
C ARG A 135 9.93 5.46 2.41
N MET A 136 11.09 5.70 1.81
CA MET A 136 12.32 6.03 2.56
C MET A 136 12.15 7.29 3.38
N ASN A 137 11.52 8.33 2.83
CA ASN A 137 11.20 9.56 3.54
C ASN A 137 10.26 9.29 4.72
N LEU A 138 9.15 8.57 4.48
CA LEU A 138 8.18 8.20 5.50
C LEU A 138 8.82 7.41 6.66
N PHE A 139 9.56 6.34 6.35
CA PHE A 139 10.21 5.53 7.39
C PHE A 139 11.33 6.30 8.10
N GLY A 140 12.02 7.21 7.42
CA GLY A 140 12.99 8.11 8.03
C GLY A 140 12.35 9.08 9.04
N ARG A 141 11.17 9.63 8.74
CA ARG A 141 10.39 10.46 9.66
C ARG A 141 9.92 9.65 10.87
N LEU A 142 9.39 8.47 10.65
CA LEU A 142 8.94 7.57 11.71
C LEU A 142 10.08 7.19 12.65
N ALA A 143 11.26 6.85 12.11
CA ALA A 143 12.43 6.50 12.92
C ALA A 143 12.91 7.68 13.77
N LYS A 144 12.93 8.90 13.22
CA LYS A 144 13.26 10.11 13.96
C LYS A 144 12.26 10.37 15.10
N TRP A 145 10.98 10.24 14.81
CA TRP A 145 9.92 10.43 15.79
C TRP A 145 10.02 9.40 16.93
N LYS A 146 10.17 8.12 16.63
CA LYS A 146 10.36 7.06 17.65
C LYS A 146 11.60 7.30 18.49
N THR A 147 12.68 7.78 17.89
CA THR A 147 13.90 8.12 18.63
C THR A 147 13.69 9.31 19.58
N ALA A 148 12.94 10.32 19.17
CA ALA A 148 12.60 11.47 20.00
C ALA A 148 11.65 11.09 21.15
N GLU A 149 10.68 10.21 20.88
CA GLU A 149 9.78 9.66 21.91
C GLU A 149 10.57 8.90 22.98
N MET A 150 11.48 8.00 22.58
CA MET A 150 12.33 7.25 23.51
C MET A 150 13.24 8.16 24.37
N LYS A 151 13.62 9.31 23.85
CA LYS A 151 14.43 10.31 24.59
C LYS A 151 13.59 11.27 25.44
N GLY A 152 12.27 11.14 25.44
CA GLY A 152 11.35 12.04 26.13
C GLY A 152 11.30 13.45 25.52
N CYS A 153 11.79 13.63 24.30
CA CYS A 153 11.85 14.94 23.63
C CYS A 153 10.52 15.31 22.92
N CYS A 154 9.61 14.37 22.75
CA CYS A 154 8.25 14.59 22.28
C CYS A 154 7.27 14.04 23.30
N GLY A 155 6.04 14.58 23.33
CA GLY A 155 5.00 14.11 24.21
C GLY A 155 4.73 12.63 23.97
N VAL A 156 4.58 11.85 25.03
CA VAL A 156 4.15 10.46 24.92
C VAL A 156 2.69 10.46 24.46
N LEU A 157 2.41 9.82 23.36
CA LEU A 157 1.04 9.66 22.88
C LEU A 157 0.29 8.76 23.85
N ALA A 158 -0.85 9.25 24.35
CA ALA A 158 -1.59 8.61 25.42
C ALA A 158 -2.35 7.37 24.97
N SER A 159 -2.65 7.27 23.65
CA SER A 159 -3.48 6.21 23.11
C SER A 159 -2.97 5.65 21.79
N GLU A 160 -3.35 4.42 21.50
CA GLU A 160 -3.07 3.78 20.21
C GLU A 160 -3.73 4.53 19.04
N SER A 161 -4.92 5.10 19.26
CA SER A 161 -5.61 5.91 18.26
C SER A 161 -4.81 7.15 17.84
N GLU A 162 -4.18 7.83 18.81
CA GLU A 162 -3.32 8.99 18.52
C GLU A 162 -2.08 8.58 17.72
N ARG A 163 -1.49 7.42 18.01
CA ARG A 163 -0.36 6.88 17.23
C ARG A 163 -0.77 6.57 15.79
N ARG A 164 -1.91 5.89 15.61
CA ARG A 164 -2.44 5.55 14.28
C ARG A 164 -2.70 6.81 13.45
N ASN A 165 -3.31 7.82 14.04
CA ASN A 165 -3.54 9.11 13.38
C ASN A 165 -2.23 9.81 13.01
N LEU A 166 -1.24 9.79 13.90
CA LEU A 166 0.08 10.35 13.60
C LEU A 166 0.74 9.64 12.42
N TYR A 167 0.70 8.32 12.37
CA TYR A 167 1.31 7.54 11.29
C TYR A 167 0.61 7.78 9.96
N ALA A 168 -0.73 7.87 9.96
CA ALA A 168 -1.50 8.21 8.77
C ALA A 168 -1.14 9.61 8.26
N ASN A 169 -1.06 10.61 9.14
CA ASN A 169 -0.68 11.97 8.75
C ASN A 169 0.75 12.04 8.20
N MET A 170 1.71 11.37 8.83
CA MET A 170 3.08 11.30 8.31
C MET A 170 3.15 10.67 6.91
N ALA A 171 2.31 9.67 6.65
CA ALA A 171 2.23 9.03 5.35
C ALA A 171 1.61 9.96 4.31
N ASP A 172 0.47 10.58 4.60
CA ASP A 172 -0.19 11.52 3.70
C ASP A 172 0.78 12.67 3.34
N GLU A 173 1.45 13.28 4.32
CA GLU A 173 2.45 14.32 4.08
C GLU A 173 3.61 13.84 3.19
N ALA A 174 4.11 12.61 3.39
CA ALA A 174 5.22 12.08 2.60
C ALA A 174 4.82 11.83 1.14
N PHE A 175 3.57 11.42 0.89
CA PHE A 175 3.04 11.23 -0.45
C PHE A 175 2.74 12.56 -1.14
N ASP A 176 2.14 13.54 -0.44
CA ASP A 176 1.83 14.88 -0.97
C ASP A 176 3.10 15.64 -1.36
N GLU A 177 4.16 15.61 -0.55
CA GLU A 177 5.43 16.27 -0.86
C GLU A 177 6.11 15.72 -2.10
N GLU A 178 5.94 14.45 -2.40
CA GLU A 178 6.54 13.82 -3.58
C GLU A 178 5.75 14.10 -4.85
N GLU A 179 4.45 14.39 -4.76
CA GLU A 179 3.64 14.80 -5.92
C GLU A 179 3.93 16.23 -6.36
N ASN A 180 4.40 17.08 -5.45
CA ASN A 180 4.71 18.49 -5.72
C ASN A 180 6.17 18.73 -6.19
N LYS A 181 6.98 17.70 -6.39
CA LYS A 181 8.33 17.76 -6.96
C LYS A 181 8.35 17.40 -8.43
#